data_7af0707ac0ddd61d534478c1810bcbda
#
_entry.id   7af0707ac0ddd61d534478c1810bcbda
#
_cell.length_a   1.000
_cell.length_b   1.000
_cell.length_c   1.000
_cell.angle_alpha   90.00
_cell.angle_beta   90.00
_cell.angle_gamma   90.00
#
_symmetry.space_group_name_H-M   'P 1'
#
loop_
_entity.id
_entity.type
_entity.pdbx_description
1 polymer ?
#
loop_
_entity_poly.entity_id
_entity_poly.type
_entity_poly.pdbx_seq_one_letter_code
_entity_poly.pdbx_strand_id
1 'polypeptide(L)'
;KELSKRSDRPGLIHFLIYFSSLIFFGYLSYFFWGSILFYFFFFIYSTIYTFAISNLHETIHRTAFKTRWINEVFLYISSFQLHSEPVGFRWSHTFHHSNTLQTEGEYDHEIEVSRPTDLLKFFLKFIPLSDIFFIHQSSFVGTIKSSLGIMSPAIKISAPKDQQKKIISNAKIIISIWAIIISISIYFNILWPIIF
;
A
#
# COMPACT_ATOMS: atom_id res chain seq x y z
N LYS A 1 2.00 -33.12 5.85
CA LYS A 1 2.81 -32.62 7.00
C LYS A 1 4.08 -31.82 6.61
N GLU A 2 4.71 -32.03 5.45
CA GLU A 2 5.87 -31.23 5.02
C GLU A 2 5.48 -29.83 4.53
N LEU A 3 4.39 -29.70 3.79
CA LEU A 3 3.89 -28.42 3.27
C LEU A 3 3.45 -27.43 4.37
N SER A 4 3.22 -27.93 5.60
CA SER A 4 2.86 -27.07 6.74
C SER A 4 4.05 -26.52 7.52
N LYS A 5 5.29 -26.87 7.15
CA LYS A 5 6.49 -26.32 7.80
C LYS A 5 6.77 -24.92 7.29
N ARG A 6 6.65 -23.95 8.16
CA ARG A 6 6.98 -22.55 7.83
C ARG A 6 8.47 -22.39 7.52
N SER A 7 8.77 -21.68 6.45
CA SER A 7 10.12 -21.37 5.99
C SER A 7 10.18 -19.93 5.46
N ASP A 8 11.36 -19.29 5.53
CA ASP A 8 11.57 -17.96 4.96
C ASP A 8 11.89 -18.03 3.45
N ARG A 9 12.36 -19.18 2.97
CA ARG A 9 12.85 -19.34 1.59
C ARG A 9 11.80 -19.00 0.52
N PRO A 10 10.55 -19.48 0.57
CA PRO A 10 9.55 -19.13 -0.45
C PRO A 10 9.27 -17.63 -0.50
N GLY A 11 9.14 -16.97 0.66
CA GLY A 11 8.94 -15.54 0.75
C GLY A 11 10.12 -14.76 0.18
N LEU A 12 11.35 -15.12 0.54
CA LEU A 12 12.56 -14.48 0.00
C LEU A 12 12.65 -14.61 -1.53
N ILE A 13 12.37 -15.79 -2.08
CA ILE A 13 12.36 -16.00 -3.54
C ILE A 13 11.27 -15.13 -4.20
N HIS A 14 10.06 -15.11 -3.64
CA HIS A 14 8.97 -14.28 -4.15
C HIS A 14 9.34 -12.81 -4.20
N PHE A 15 9.83 -12.26 -3.07
CA PHE A 15 10.19 -10.85 -3.01
C PHE A 15 11.42 -10.51 -3.88
N LEU A 16 12.38 -11.43 -4.00
CA LEU A 16 13.51 -11.26 -4.92
C LEU A 16 13.02 -11.16 -6.37
N ILE A 17 12.16 -12.07 -6.81
CA ILE A 17 11.58 -12.02 -8.16
C ILE A 17 10.77 -10.74 -8.35
N TYR A 18 9.93 -10.38 -7.39
CA TYR A 18 9.09 -9.19 -7.43
C TYR A 18 9.92 -7.92 -7.62
N PHE A 19 10.90 -7.67 -6.73
CA PHE A 19 11.72 -6.45 -6.83
C PHE A 19 12.66 -6.45 -8.02
N SER A 20 13.25 -7.60 -8.38
CA SER A 20 14.08 -7.70 -9.59
C SER A 20 13.27 -7.38 -10.84
N SER A 21 12.03 -7.86 -10.92
CA SER A 21 11.14 -7.57 -12.04
C SER A 21 10.74 -6.09 -12.08
N LEU A 22 10.42 -5.48 -10.93
CA LEU A 22 10.13 -4.03 -10.84
C LEU A 22 11.33 -3.20 -11.32
N ILE A 23 12.52 -3.49 -10.82
CA ILE A 23 13.74 -2.77 -11.21
C ILE A 23 13.99 -2.94 -12.71
N PHE A 24 13.89 -4.15 -13.23
CA PHE A 24 14.15 -4.45 -14.64
C PHE A 24 13.16 -3.73 -15.57
N PHE A 25 11.86 -3.87 -15.34
CA PHE A 25 10.85 -3.25 -16.20
C PHE A 25 10.75 -1.73 -15.96
N GLY A 26 11.02 -1.25 -14.75
CA GLY A 26 11.17 0.17 -14.46
C GLY A 26 12.34 0.78 -15.24
N TYR A 27 13.50 0.11 -15.25
CA TYR A 27 14.65 0.52 -16.05
C TYR A 27 14.35 0.52 -17.55
N LEU A 28 13.69 -0.50 -18.08
CA LEU A 28 13.30 -0.52 -19.49
C LEU A 28 12.30 0.59 -19.82
N SER A 29 11.36 0.87 -18.96
CA SER A 29 10.43 2.00 -19.12
C SER A 29 11.18 3.34 -19.17
N TYR A 30 12.12 3.51 -18.24
CA TYR A 30 12.98 4.70 -18.25
C TYR A 30 13.82 4.80 -19.53
N PHE A 31 14.47 3.72 -19.94
CA PHE A 31 15.36 3.69 -21.12
C PHE A 31 14.61 4.01 -22.42
N PHE A 32 13.37 3.53 -22.55
CA PHE A 32 12.53 3.77 -23.73
C PHE A 32 11.60 4.98 -23.59
N TRP A 33 11.87 5.88 -22.65
CA TRP A 33 11.05 7.08 -22.47
C TRP A 33 10.91 7.89 -23.76
N GLY A 34 9.68 8.34 -24.06
CA GLY A 34 9.35 9.07 -25.27
C GLY A 34 9.14 8.21 -26.53
N SER A 35 9.26 6.88 -26.43
CA SER A 35 8.96 5.93 -27.51
C SER A 35 7.70 5.13 -27.25
N ILE A 36 7.17 4.43 -28.26
CA ILE A 36 6.03 3.53 -28.10
C ILE A 36 6.34 2.36 -27.16
N LEU A 37 7.61 1.93 -27.08
CA LEU A 37 8.04 0.86 -26.20
C LEU A 37 7.95 1.24 -24.71
N PHE A 38 7.99 2.54 -24.39
CA PHE A 38 7.73 3.02 -23.03
C PHE A 38 6.38 2.52 -22.53
N TYR A 39 5.31 2.68 -23.31
CA TYR A 39 3.97 2.28 -22.88
C TYR A 39 3.87 0.77 -22.66
N PHE A 40 4.54 -0.02 -23.47
CA PHE A 40 4.59 -1.47 -23.31
C PHE A 40 5.30 -1.88 -22.01
N PHE A 41 6.50 -1.38 -21.77
CA PHE A 41 7.25 -1.73 -20.56
C PHE A 41 6.64 -1.14 -19.30
N PHE A 42 6.08 0.07 -19.37
CA PHE A 42 5.39 0.71 -18.26
C PHE A 42 4.10 -0.03 -17.88
N PHE A 43 3.39 -0.58 -18.85
CA PHE A 43 2.24 -1.44 -18.58
C PHE A 43 2.64 -2.70 -17.80
N ILE A 44 3.72 -3.37 -18.20
CA ILE A 44 4.24 -4.54 -17.48
C ILE A 44 4.69 -4.14 -16.06
N TYR A 45 5.47 -3.05 -15.94
CA TYR A 45 5.90 -2.51 -14.65
C TYR A 45 4.71 -2.24 -13.73
N SER A 46 3.71 -1.52 -14.21
CA SER A 46 2.51 -1.18 -13.44
C SER A 46 1.70 -2.42 -13.03
N THR A 47 1.63 -3.42 -13.90
CA THR A 47 0.98 -4.71 -13.59
C THR A 47 1.71 -5.42 -12.46
N ILE A 48 3.05 -5.48 -12.51
CA ILE A 48 3.85 -6.07 -11.43
C ILE A 48 3.68 -5.25 -10.14
N TYR A 49 3.67 -3.91 -10.24
CA TYR A 49 3.52 -3.04 -9.07
C TYR A 49 2.23 -3.30 -8.29
N THR A 50 1.13 -3.68 -8.96
CA THR A 50 -0.13 -3.99 -8.27
C THR A 50 -0.02 -5.14 -7.26
N PHE A 51 0.97 -6.03 -7.40
CA PHE A 51 1.22 -7.08 -6.42
C PHE A 51 1.73 -6.54 -5.07
N ALA A 52 2.07 -5.26 -4.97
CA ALA A 52 2.35 -4.62 -3.68
C ALA A 52 1.19 -4.80 -2.68
N ILE A 53 -0.06 -4.83 -3.17
CA ILE A 53 -1.26 -5.08 -2.33
C ILE A 53 -1.22 -6.48 -1.73
N SER A 54 -0.95 -7.51 -2.55
CA SER A 54 -0.81 -8.89 -2.06
C SER A 54 0.36 -9.03 -1.10
N ASN A 55 1.49 -8.39 -1.39
CA ASN A 55 2.68 -8.39 -0.54
C ASN A 55 2.37 -7.75 0.83
N LEU A 56 1.66 -6.63 0.85
CA LEU A 56 1.18 -5.98 2.05
C LEU A 56 0.28 -6.92 2.85
N HIS A 57 -0.70 -7.54 2.20
CA HIS A 57 -1.66 -8.44 2.81
C HIS A 57 -0.98 -9.65 3.47
N GLU A 58 -0.09 -10.36 2.77
CA GLU A 58 0.62 -11.52 3.30
C GLU A 58 1.54 -11.17 4.48
N THR A 59 2.21 -10.01 4.40
CA THR A 59 3.10 -9.56 5.47
C THR A 59 2.36 -9.08 6.72
N ILE A 60 1.15 -8.51 6.55
CA ILE A 60 0.27 -8.16 7.68
C ILE A 60 -0.10 -9.40 8.48
N HIS A 61 -0.48 -10.47 7.80
CA HIS A 61 -0.80 -11.75 8.43
C HIS A 61 0.44 -12.49 8.97
N ARG A 62 1.64 -11.99 8.66
CA ARG A 62 2.92 -12.64 9.00
C ARG A 62 3.01 -14.06 8.42
N THR A 63 2.40 -14.28 7.26
CA THR A 63 2.36 -15.57 6.56
C THR A 63 3.48 -15.70 5.54
N ALA A 64 3.98 -14.60 4.98
CA ALA A 64 5.04 -14.58 3.97
C ALA A 64 6.36 -15.19 4.45
N PHE A 65 6.70 -15.02 5.74
CA PHE A 65 7.96 -15.52 6.32
C PHE A 65 7.73 -16.22 7.65
N LYS A 66 8.60 -17.18 7.96
CA LYS A 66 8.68 -17.77 9.31
C LYS A 66 9.18 -16.75 10.32
N THR A 67 10.20 -15.97 9.94
CA THR A 67 10.87 -14.99 10.79
C THR A 67 10.06 -13.71 10.88
N ARG A 68 9.67 -13.32 12.11
CA ARG A 68 8.75 -12.18 12.34
C ARG A 68 9.30 -10.84 11.85
N TRP A 69 10.57 -10.54 12.15
CA TRP A 69 11.14 -9.25 11.77
C TRP A 69 11.23 -9.06 10.26
N ILE A 70 11.41 -10.14 9.48
CA ILE A 70 11.40 -10.09 8.02
C ILE A 70 9.99 -9.69 7.52
N ASN A 71 8.92 -10.27 8.09
CA ASN A 71 7.57 -9.84 7.78
C ASN A 71 7.37 -8.33 8.06
N GLU A 72 7.90 -7.81 9.18
CA GLU A 72 7.78 -6.38 9.50
C GLU A 72 8.53 -5.51 8.49
N VAL A 73 9.76 -5.88 8.09
CA VAL A 73 10.52 -5.13 7.08
C VAL A 73 9.74 -5.05 5.77
N PHE A 74 9.29 -6.19 5.24
CA PHE A 74 8.55 -6.21 3.98
C PHE A 74 7.16 -5.59 4.10
N LEU A 75 6.53 -5.63 5.27
CA LEU A 75 5.31 -4.88 5.54
C LEU A 75 5.53 -3.37 5.35
N TYR A 76 6.57 -2.81 5.95
CA TYR A 76 6.87 -1.38 5.81
C TYR A 76 7.23 -1.00 4.38
N ILE A 77 7.99 -1.84 3.66
CA ILE A 77 8.32 -1.61 2.25
C ILE A 77 7.04 -1.60 1.39
N SER A 78 6.20 -2.62 1.51
CA SER A 78 4.95 -2.71 0.73
C SER A 78 3.96 -1.60 1.10
N SER A 79 3.90 -1.22 2.38
CA SER A 79 3.09 -0.09 2.83
C SER A 79 3.57 1.23 2.24
N PHE A 80 4.88 1.44 2.17
CA PHE A 80 5.47 2.62 1.55
C PHE A 80 5.13 2.69 0.05
N GLN A 81 5.24 1.58 -0.69
CA GLN A 81 4.83 1.50 -2.09
C GLN A 81 3.35 1.90 -2.27
N LEU A 82 2.48 1.50 -1.36
CA LEU A 82 1.04 1.80 -1.42
C LEU A 82 0.66 3.11 -0.71
N HIS A 83 1.61 3.90 -0.26
CA HIS A 83 1.41 5.15 0.47
C HIS A 83 0.54 4.97 1.74
N SER A 84 0.56 3.77 2.32
CA SER A 84 -0.29 3.36 3.44
C SER A 84 0.49 3.32 4.75
N GLU A 85 -0.17 3.64 5.86
CA GLU A 85 0.41 3.48 7.18
C GLU A 85 0.21 2.02 7.67
N PRO A 86 1.30 1.26 7.96
CA PRO A 86 1.21 -0.19 8.15
C PRO A 86 0.51 -0.64 9.43
N VAL A 87 0.63 0.13 10.52
CA VAL A 87 0.07 -0.29 11.82
C VAL A 87 -1.45 -0.09 11.84
N GLY A 88 -1.93 1.04 11.36
CA GLY A 88 -3.35 1.31 11.24
C GLY A 88 -4.04 0.33 10.29
N PHE A 89 -3.39 0.06 9.14
CA PHE A 89 -3.90 -0.92 8.20
C PHE A 89 -3.95 -2.33 8.82
N ARG A 90 -2.94 -2.74 9.61
CA ARG A 90 -2.96 -4.03 10.31
C ARG A 90 -4.16 -4.15 11.27
N TRP A 91 -4.46 -3.10 12.04
CA TRP A 91 -5.58 -3.13 12.96
C TRP A 91 -6.92 -3.14 12.24
N SER A 92 -7.09 -2.29 11.23
CA SER A 92 -8.29 -2.26 10.39
C SER A 92 -8.53 -3.61 9.71
N HIS A 93 -7.49 -4.19 9.13
CA HIS A 93 -7.57 -5.46 8.43
C HIS A 93 -7.83 -6.67 9.38
N THR A 94 -7.27 -6.65 10.58
CA THR A 94 -7.59 -7.66 11.61
C THR A 94 -9.06 -7.55 12.04
N PHE A 95 -9.56 -6.32 12.17
CA PHE A 95 -10.96 -6.06 12.47
C PHE A 95 -11.89 -6.57 11.34
N HIS A 96 -11.49 -6.31 10.08
CA HIS A 96 -12.20 -6.85 8.91
C HIS A 96 -12.34 -8.37 8.98
N HIS A 97 -11.28 -9.12 9.27
CA HIS A 97 -11.36 -10.57 9.42
C HIS A 97 -12.27 -11.05 10.54
N SER A 98 -12.42 -10.27 11.60
CA SER A 98 -13.30 -10.61 12.73
C SER A 98 -14.75 -10.24 12.49
N ASN A 99 -15.01 -9.25 11.61
CA ASN A 99 -16.34 -8.67 11.38
C ASN A 99 -16.71 -8.67 9.89
N THR A 100 -16.17 -9.63 9.13
CA THR A 100 -16.40 -9.72 7.69
C THR A 100 -17.88 -9.74 7.33
N LEU A 101 -18.28 -8.88 6.38
CA LEU A 101 -19.66 -8.72 5.90
C LEU A 101 -20.68 -8.17 6.91
N GLN A 102 -20.25 -7.71 8.06
CA GLN A 102 -21.14 -6.99 8.98
C GLN A 102 -21.39 -5.57 8.46
N THR A 103 -22.63 -5.21 8.23
CA THR A 103 -23.04 -3.92 7.67
C THR A 103 -23.70 -3.00 8.67
N GLU A 104 -23.97 -3.49 9.90
CA GLU A 104 -24.66 -2.75 10.97
C GLU A 104 -23.81 -2.73 12.25
N GLY A 105 -23.95 -1.68 13.04
CA GLY A 105 -23.23 -1.49 14.30
C GLY A 105 -21.74 -1.20 14.10
N GLU A 106 -20.87 -2.04 14.66
CA GLU A 106 -19.42 -2.04 14.40
C GLU A 106 -19.15 -2.73 13.05
N TYR A 107 -19.53 -2.07 11.98
CA TYR A 107 -19.51 -2.64 10.65
C TYR A 107 -18.09 -2.74 10.06
N ASP A 108 -17.98 -3.65 9.10
CA ASP A 108 -16.76 -3.86 8.33
C ASP A 108 -16.49 -2.70 7.38
N HIS A 109 -15.54 -1.84 7.72
CA HIS A 109 -15.18 -0.65 6.95
C HIS A 109 -14.35 -0.94 5.70
N GLU A 110 -13.86 -2.16 5.50
CA GLU A 110 -13.11 -2.55 4.31
C GLU A 110 -14.04 -3.00 3.18
N ILE A 111 -15.27 -3.38 3.52
CA ILE A 111 -16.29 -3.72 2.52
C ILE A 111 -17.03 -2.47 2.11
N GLU A 112 -16.74 -2.02 0.93
CA GLU A 112 -17.63 -1.11 0.22
C GLU A 112 -18.66 -1.94 -0.56
N VAL A 113 -19.90 -1.96 -0.08
CA VAL A 113 -21.03 -2.46 -0.87
C VAL A 113 -21.28 -1.42 -1.98
N SER A 114 -20.50 -1.49 -3.05
CA SER A 114 -20.73 -0.66 -4.22
C SER A 114 -22.01 -1.12 -4.88
N ARG A 115 -22.95 -0.19 -5.02
CA ARG A 115 -24.12 -0.45 -5.89
C ARG A 115 -23.61 -0.68 -7.30
N PRO A 116 -24.27 -1.53 -8.12
CA PRO A 116 -23.90 -1.73 -9.53
C PRO A 116 -23.80 -0.43 -10.34
N THR A 117 -24.50 0.63 -9.90
CA THR A 117 -24.48 1.97 -10.49
C THR A 117 -23.20 2.76 -10.18
N ASP A 118 -22.35 2.29 -9.28
CA ASP A 118 -21.14 3.01 -8.85
C ASP A 118 -19.86 2.57 -9.59
N LEU A 119 -20.02 1.96 -10.79
CA LEU A 119 -18.88 1.54 -11.64
C LEU A 119 -17.91 2.69 -11.92
N LEU A 120 -18.42 3.90 -12.17
CA LEU A 120 -17.57 5.07 -12.38
C LEU A 120 -16.74 5.38 -11.16
N LYS A 121 -17.31 5.35 -9.97
CA LYS A 121 -16.58 5.55 -8.70
C LYS A 121 -15.54 4.46 -8.50
N PHE A 122 -15.87 3.21 -8.83
CA PHE A 122 -14.91 2.10 -8.79
C PHE A 122 -13.70 2.36 -9.68
N PHE A 123 -13.91 2.76 -10.95
CA PHE A 123 -12.79 3.08 -11.84
C PHE A 123 -12.00 4.32 -11.38
N LEU A 124 -12.67 5.34 -10.86
CA LEU A 124 -12.01 6.55 -10.35
C LEU A 124 -11.08 6.26 -9.16
N LYS A 125 -11.30 5.19 -8.39
CA LYS A 125 -10.39 4.77 -7.31
C LYS A 125 -8.99 4.38 -7.80
N PHE A 126 -8.88 3.93 -9.04
CA PHE A 126 -7.59 3.56 -9.64
C PHE A 126 -6.85 4.76 -10.25
N ILE A 127 -7.48 5.92 -10.32
CA ILE A 127 -6.84 7.13 -10.82
C ILE A 127 -6.11 7.80 -9.65
N PRO A 128 -4.76 7.92 -9.71
CA PRO A 128 -4.01 8.64 -8.69
C PRO A 128 -4.55 10.06 -8.52
N LEU A 129 -4.65 10.53 -7.28
CA LEU A 129 -5.15 11.86 -6.91
C LEU A 129 -6.67 12.07 -7.13
N SER A 130 -7.42 11.07 -7.56
CA SER A 130 -8.90 11.17 -7.64
C SER A 130 -9.53 11.56 -6.30
N ASP A 131 -8.88 11.23 -5.19
CA ASP A 131 -9.31 11.57 -3.83
C ASP A 131 -9.31 13.06 -3.52
N ILE A 132 -8.57 13.86 -4.26
CA ILE A 132 -8.62 15.32 -4.14
C ILE A 132 -9.99 15.83 -4.60
N PHE A 133 -10.62 15.17 -5.56
CA PHE A 133 -11.89 15.54 -6.15
C PHE A 133 -13.07 14.74 -5.58
N PHE A 134 -12.81 13.52 -5.11
CA PHE A 134 -13.82 12.60 -4.59
C PHE A 134 -13.45 12.24 -3.16
N ILE A 135 -14.28 12.58 -2.21
CA ILE A 135 -14.09 12.48 -0.74
C ILE A 135 -13.75 11.04 -0.23
N HIS A 136 -13.43 10.09 -1.09
CA HIS A 136 -13.20 8.69 -0.77
C HIS A 136 -11.72 8.28 -0.83
N GLN A 137 -11.10 8.28 0.29
CA GLN A 137 -10.18 7.34 0.93
C GLN A 137 -9.07 6.74 0.05
N SER A 138 -8.17 7.55 -0.59
CA SER A 138 -6.88 6.98 -0.95
C SER A 138 -6.05 6.73 0.31
N SER A 139 -5.21 5.70 0.23
CA SER A 139 -4.23 5.38 1.26
C SER A 139 -3.35 6.59 1.58
N PHE A 140 -2.99 7.37 0.56
CA PHE A 140 -2.12 8.54 0.71
C PHE A 140 -2.80 9.66 1.53
N VAL A 141 -4.04 10.04 1.17
CA VAL A 141 -4.80 11.05 1.93
C VAL A 141 -5.11 10.54 3.35
N GLY A 142 -5.41 9.26 3.52
CA GLY A 142 -5.55 8.61 4.82
C GLY A 142 -4.28 8.72 5.66
N THR A 143 -3.10 8.51 5.05
CA THR A 143 -1.81 8.63 5.72
C THR A 143 -1.49 10.08 6.08
N ILE A 144 -1.80 11.06 5.21
CA ILE A 144 -1.68 12.50 5.54
C ILE A 144 -2.57 12.84 6.74
N LYS A 145 -3.84 12.45 6.72
CA LYS A 145 -4.76 12.68 7.85
C LYS A 145 -4.22 12.04 9.13
N SER A 146 -3.75 10.79 9.06
CA SER A 146 -3.16 10.10 10.21
C SER A 146 -1.94 10.82 10.75
N SER A 147 -1.09 11.40 9.90
CA SER A 147 0.07 12.19 10.33
C SER A 147 -0.32 13.45 11.11
N LEU A 148 -1.49 13.99 10.84
CA LEU A 148 -2.09 15.13 11.56
C LEU A 148 -2.92 14.71 12.79
N GLY A 149 -2.95 13.41 13.12
CA GLY A 149 -3.72 12.86 14.23
C GLY A 149 -5.21 12.63 13.90
N ILE A 150 -5.60 12.77 12.64
CA ILE A 150 -6.98 12.54 12.18
C ILE A 150 -7.10 11.07 11.73
N MET A 151 -7.64 10.23 12.63
CA MET A 151 -7.83 8.80 12.36
C MET A 151 -9.14 8.55 11.63
N SER A 152 -9.13 7.57 10.70
CA SER A 152 -10.36 7.06 10.10
C SER A 152 -11.24 6.38 11.16
N PRO A 153 -12.57 6.27 10.93
CA PRO A 153 -13.46 5.53 11.82
C PRO A 153 -12.98 4.08 12.05
N ALA A 154 -12.56 3.39 11.00
CA ALA A 154 -12.01 2.03 11.08
C ALA A 154 -10.84 1.93 12.06
N ILE A 155 -9.86 2.83 11.96
CA ILE A 155 -8.70 2.84 12.85
C ILE A 155 -9.12 3.19 14.30
N LYS A 156 -10.05 4.13 14.48
CA LYS A 156 -10.52 4.52 15.82
C LYS A 156 -11.17 3.37 16.58
N ILE A 157 -11.93 2.54 15.86
CA ILE A 157 -12.63 1.37 16.44
C ILE A 157 -11.65 0.23 16.67
N SER A 158 -10.80 -0.07 15.68
CA SER A 158 -9.96 -1.26 15.69
C SER A 158 -8.65 -1.10 16.46
N ALA A 159 -8.03 0.09 16.46
CA ALA A 159 -6.71 0.30 17.03
C ALA A 159 -6.74 0.76 18.49
N PRO A 160 -6.06 0.06 19.43
CA PRO A 160 -5.90 0.51 20.81
C PRO A 160 -5.25 1.90 20.89
N LYS A 161 -5.57 2.67 21.95
CA LYS A 161 -5.11 4.05 22.11
C LYS A 161 -3.58 4.20 22.13
N ASP A 162 -2.86 3.23 22.66
CA ASP A 162 -1.39 3.21 22.67
C ASP A 162 -0.83 3.04 21.25
N GLN A 163 -1.50 2.24 20.39
CA GLN A 163 -1.11 2.05 19.00
C GLN A 163 -1.40 3.28 18.13
N GLN A 164 -2.39 4.09 18.48
CA GLN A 164 -2.72 5.31 17.73
C GLN A 164 -1.54 6.30 17.71
N LYS A 165 -0.76 6.42 18.79
CA LYS A 165 0.47 7.23 18.81
C LYS A 165 1.51 6.71 17.82
N LYS A 166 1.65 5.40 17.72
CA LYS A 166 2.57 4.75 16.76
C LYS A 166 2.13 4.98 15.32
N ILE A 167 0.82 4.89 15.05
CA ILE A 167 0.22 5.20 13.74
C ILE A 167 0.57 6.62 13.31
N ILE A 168 0.39 7.61 14.19
CA ILE A 168 0.72 9.02 13.92
C ILE A 168 2.21 9.16 13.60
N SER A 169 3.08 8.55 14.40
CA SER A 169 4.53 8.63 14.20
C SER A 169 4.97 8.01 12.86
N ASN A 170 4.46 6.82 12.53
CA ASN A 170 4.77 6.16 11.27
C ASN A 170 4.24 6.96 10.07
N ALA A 171 3.01 7.48 10.16
CA ALA A 171 2.44 8.32 9.12
C ALA A 171 3.29 9.57 8.86
N LYS A 172 3.78 10.24 9.94
CA LYS A 172 4.70 11.37 9.80
C LYS A 172 5.99 10.98 9.08
N ILE A 173 6.57 9.84 9.41
CA ILE A 173 7.80 9.35 8.77
C ILE A 173 7.55 9.11 7.27
N ILE A 174 6.47 8.42 6.91
CA ILE A 174 6.12 8.13 5.51
C ILE A 174 5.93 9.44 4.72
N ILE A 175 5.15 10.38 5.26
CA ILE A 175 4.91 11.67 4.60
C ILE A 175 6.19 12.50 4.50
N SER A 176 7.05 12.48 5.54
CA SER A 176 8.35 13.17 5.48
C SER A 176 9.26 12.60 4.39
N ILE A 177 9.33 11.27 4.25
CA ILE A 177 10.11 10.63 3.17
C ILE A 177 9.56 11.05 1.80
N TRP A 178 8.25 11.04 1.60
CA TRP A 178 7.63 11.51 0.36
C TRP A 178 7.89 12.99 0.10
N ALA A 179 7.81 13.83 1.12
CA ALA A 179 8.12 15.26 1.00
C ALA A 179 9.58 15.47 0.55
N ILE A 180 10.53 14.70 1.10
CA ILE A 180 11.94 14.73 0.69
C ILE A 180 12.10 14.28 -0.76
N ILE A 181 11.49 13.15 -1.16
CA ILE A 181 11.56 12.63 -2.54
C ILE A 181 11.02 13.69 -3.52
N ILE A 182 9.86 14.26 -3.23
CA ILE A 182 9.24 15.29 -4.07
C ILE A 182 10.13 16.54 -4.15
N SER A 183 10.68 17.00 -3.02
CA SER A 183 11.56 18.18 -2.97
C SER A 183 12.83 17.96 -3.79
N ILE A 184 13.46 16.79 -3.66
CA ILE A 184 14.64 16.41 -4.45
C ILE A 184 14.29 16.36 -5.95
N SER A 185 13.15 15.75 -6.29
CA SER A 185 12.68 15.64 -7.67
C SER A 185 12.44 17.01 -8.32
N ILE A 186 11.84 17.94 -7.56
CA ILE A 186 11.65 19.32 -8.02
C ILE A 186 12.98 20.05 -8.16
N TYR A 187 13.87 19.96 -7.17
CA TYR A 187 15.15 20.64 -7.18
C TYR A 187 16.05 20.23 -8.37
N PHE A 188 16.09 18.94 -8.67
CA PHE A 188 16.87 18.42 -9.79
C PHE A 188 16.10 18.37 -11.12
N ASN A 189 14.83 18.76 -11.13
CA ASN A 189 13.93 18.65 -12.30
C ASN A 189 13.86 17.22 -12.85
N ILE A 190 13.77 16.23 -11.94
CA ILE A 190 13.74 14.80 -12.24
C ILE A 190 12.40 14.24 -11.79
N LEU A 191 11.58 13.74 -12.70
CA LEU A 191 10.25 13.16 -12.36
C LEU A 191 10.30 11.68 -11.99
N TRP A 192 11.37 10.98 -12.34
CA TRP A 192 11.48 9.53 -12.17
C TRP A 192 11.20 9.00 -10.76
N PRO A 193 11.72 9.62 -9.67
CA PRO A 193 11.46 9.13 -8.33
C PRO A 193 9.99 9.25 -7.88
N ILE A 194 9.18 10.00 -8.63
CA ILE A 194 7.75 10.18 -8.36
C ILE A 194 6.92 9.20 -9.20
N ILE A 195 7.43 8.83 -10.40
CA ILE A 195 6.72 7.97 -11.36
C ILE A 195 7.00 6.48 -11.07
N PHE A 196 8.21 6.15 -10.65
CA PHE A 196 8.66 4.79 -10.36
C PHE A 196 8.99 4.60 -8.87
#